data_b787d0e1fd2760a357b98b5be1bfec64
#
_entry.id   b787d0e1fd2760a357b98b5be1bfec64
#
_cell.length_a   1.000
_cell.length_b   1.000
_cell.length_c   1.000
_cell.angle_alpha   90.00
_cell.angle_beta   90.00
_cell.angle_gamma   90.00
#
_symmetry.space_group_name_H-M   'P 1'
#
loop_
_entity.id
_entity.type
_entity.pdbx_description
1 polymer ?
#
loop_
_entity_poly.entity_id
_entity_poly.type
_entity_poly.pdbx_seq_one_letter_code
_entity_poly.pdbx_strand_id
1 'polypeptide(L)'
;MSTAQSPPPAAGGDKPRYFEFVEGKSSKFWEVSQSGRDMTTRWGRIGAAGQSKTKTFADEAAAAKEVAKLIAEKTGEGYVERPRP
;
A
#
# COMPACT_ATOMS: atom_id res chain seq x y z
N MET A 1 10.42 17.73 -12.94
CA MET A 1 10.09 17.43 -12.68
C MET A 1 9.66 17.04 -12.51
N SER A 2 9.65 16.90 -12.37
CA SER A 2 9.11 16.41 -11.99
C SER A 2 8.72 15.94 -11.79
N THR A 3 8.86 16.06 -11.72
CA THR A 3 8.40 15.54 -11.30
C THR A 3 7.94 15.00 -11.13
N ALA A 4 8.08 15.00 -11.06
CA ALA A 4 7.59 14.41 -10.68
C ALA A 4 6.95 13.99 -10.48
N GLN A 5 7.00 14.01 -10.41
CA GLN A 5 6.28 13.56 -10.02
C GLN A 5 5.45 13.49 -9.77
N SER A 6 5.20 13.65 -9.83
CA SER A 6 4.31 13.49 -9.38
C SER A 6 3.34 13.41 -9.48
N PRO A 7 2.81 13.31 -9.53
CA PRO A 7 1.81 13.13 -9.38
C PRO A 7 0.92 13.04 -9.14
N PRO A 8 0.47 13.06 -9.18
CA PRO A 8 -0.43 12.97 -8.71
C PRO A 8 -1.19 12.56 -8.35
N PRO A 9 -1.34 12.51 -8.08
CA PRO A 9 -2.08 11.90 -7.53
C PRO A 9 -3.10 11.72 -7.58
N ALA A 10 -2.87 11.82 -7.96
CA ALA A 10 -3.96 11.77 -8.02
C ALA A 10 -4.80 11.21 -7.36
N ALA A 11 -5.64 11.59 -7.39
CA ALA A 11 -6.52 10.86 -6.66
C ALA A 11 -5.83 10.18 -5.54
N GLY A 12 -4.83 10.74 -5.04
CA GLY A 12 -4.14 10.13 -3.98
C GLY A 12 -3.62 8.74 -4.31
N GLY A 13 -3.72 8.36 -5.56
CA GLY A 13 -3.30 7.03 -5.96
C GLY A 13 -1.86 6.76 -5.69
N ASP A 14 -1.03 7.79 -5.73
CA ASP A 14 0.41 7.61 -5.58
C ASP A 14 0.86 7.62 -4.13
N LYS A 15 -0.01 7.99 -3.22
CA LYS A 15 0.39 8.05 -1.82
C LYS A 15 0.33 6.67 -1.20
N PRO A 16 1.43 6.19 -0.63
CA PRO A 16 1.40 4.91 0.06
C PRO A 16 0.47 4.97 1.25
N ARG A 17 -0.26 3.89 1.45
CA ARG A 17 -1.08 3.73 2.64
C ARG A 17 -0.46 2.65 3.50
N TYR A 18 -0.21 2.99 4.74
CA TYR A 18 0.58 2.18 5.65
C TYR A 18 -0.30 1.65 6.77
N PHE A 19 -0.19 0.35 7.03
CA PHE A 19 -1.00 -0.32 8.03
C PHE A 19 -0.11 -1.14 8.93
N GLU A 20 -0.53 -1.30 10.19
CA GLU A 20 0.20 -2.11 11.15
C GLU A 20 -0.74 -3.11 11.82
N PHE A 21 -0.18 -4.27 12.12
CA PHE A 21 -0.86 -5.30 12.88
C PHE A 21 0.03 -5.63 14.08
N VAL A 22 -0.47 -5.33 15.27
CA VAL A 22 0.26 -5.59 16.49
C VAL A 22 -0.65 -6.38 17.41
N GLU A 23 -0.27 -7.64 17.69
CA GLU A 23 -1.06 -8.47 18.56
C GLU A 23 -0.14 -9.48 19.21
N GLY A 24 -0.07 -9.47 20.55
CA GLY A 24 0.83 -10.35 21.26
C GLY A 24 2.27 -10.10 20.83
N LYS A 25 2.92 -11.14 20.33
CA LYS A 25 4.30 -11.02 19.85
C LYS A 25 4.39 -10.69 18.39
N SER A 26 3.26 -10.58 17.70
CA SER A 26 3.24 -10.25 16.28
C SER A 26 3.28 -8.74 16.10
N SER A 27 4.18 -8.28 15.25
CA SER A 27 4.35 -6.87 14.97
C SER A 27 4.73 -6.77 13.50
N LYS A 28 3.74 -6.46 12.66
CA LYS A 28 3.90 -6.49 11.20
C LYS A 28 3.34 -5.23 10.59
N PHE A 29 3.86 -4.90 9.40
CA PHE A 29 3.29 -3.82 8.62
C PHE A 29 2.91 -4.31 7.22
N TRP A 30 2.01 -3.58 6.60
CA TRP A 30 1.62 -3.79 5.21
C TRP A 30 1.36 -2.43 4.60
N GLU A 31 1.94 -2.19 3.45
CA GLU A 31 1.84 -0.90 2.79
C GLU A 31 1.48 -1.12 1.34
N VAL A 32 0.62 -0.27 0.80
CA VAL A 32 0.23 -0.36 -0.59
C VAL A 32 0.28 1.01 -1.22
N SER A 33 0.75 1.08 -2.45
CA SER A 33 0.76 2.30 -3.23
C SER A 33 0.38 1.97 -4.66
N GLN A 34 -0.10 2.98 -5.36
CA GLN A 34 -0.49 2.84 -6.75
C GLN A 34 0.13 3.98 -7.55
N SER A 35 0.67 3.63 -8.71
CA SER A 35 1.19 4.60 -9.65
C SER A 35 0.67 4.19 -11.03
N GLY A 36 -0.36 4.90 -11.50
CA GLY A 36 -1.01 4.54 -12.76
C GLY A 36 -1.59 3.14 -12.67
N ARG A 37 -1.08 2.25 -13.52
CA ARG A 37 -1.54 0.86 -13.57
C ARG A 37 -0.78 -0.04 -12.62
N ASP A 38 0.24 0.47 -11.97
CA ASP A 38 1.12 -0.34 -11.12
C ASP A 38 0.69 -0.22 -9.68
N MET A 39 0.58 -1.37 -9.02
CA MET A 39 0.32 -1.44 -7.59
C MET A 39 1.53 -2.07 -6.93
N THR A 40 2.09 -1.40 -5.93
CA THR A 40 3.22 -1.93 -5.18
C THR A 40 2.78 -2.20 -3.76
N THR A 41 3.06 -3.40 -3.28
CA THR A 41 2.81 -3.75 -1.88
C THR A 41 4.14 -4.01 -1.21
N ARG A 42 4.23 -3.64 0.06
CA ARG A 42 5.42 -3.89 0.87
C ARG A 42 4.93 -4.36 2.23
N TRP A 43 5.58 -5.38 2.76
CA TRP A 43 5.13 -5.97 4.02
C TRP A 43 6.33 -6.56 4.74
N GLY A 44 6.16 -6.77 6.04
CA GLY A 44 7.20 -7.39 6.83
C GLY A 44 7.00 -7.09 8.30
N ARG A 45 8.08 -7.27 9.05
CA ARG A 45 8.07 -6.96 10.46
C ARG A 45 8.29 -5.47 10.66
N ILE A 46 7.58 -4.89 11.61
CA ILE A 46 7.78 -3.47 11.91
C ILE A 46 9.23 -3.25 12.31
N GLY A 47 9.85 -2.25 11.72
CA GLY A 47 11.26 -1.95 11.94
C GLY A 47 12.19 -2.57 10.91
N ALA A 48 11.71 -3.48 10.08
CA ALA A 48 12.50 -4.08 9.03
C ALA A 48 12.15 -3.46 7.69
N ALA A 49 13.04 -3.64 6.71
CA ALA A 49 12.77 -3.13 5.36
C ALA A 49 11.62 -3.86 4.71
N GLY A 50 11.46 -5.15 5.02
CA GLY A 50 10.38 -5.95 4.47
C GLY A 50 10.63 -6.39 3.05
N GLN A 51 9.59 -6.92 2.44
CA GLN A 51 9.60 -7.36 1.05
C GLN A 51 8.63 -6.50 0.27
N SER A 52 8.83 -6.42 -1.04
CA SER A 52 7.92 -5.65 -1.88
C SER A 52 7.63 -6.41 -3.17
N LYS A 53 6.48 -6.09 -3.75
CA LYS A 53 6.07 -6.69 -5.00
C LYS A 53 5.24 -5.68 -5.78
N THR A 54 5.51 -5.57 -7.07
CA THR A 54 4.76 -4.69 -7.95
C THR A 54 3.98 -5.51 -8.95
N LYS A 55 2.72 -5.14 -9.15
CA LYS A 55 1.87 -5.81 -10.11
C LYS A 55 1.26 -4.77 -11.03
N THR A 56 1.32 -5.01 -12.32
CA THR A 56 0.77 -4.12 -13.34
C THR A 56 -0.59 -4.65 -13.79
N PHE A 57 -1.57 -3.76 -13.86
CA PHE A 57 -2.93 -4.11 -14.26
C PHE A 57 -3.23 -3.61 -15.66
N ALA A 58 -4.38 -3.99 -16.18
CA ALA A 58 -4.79 -3.61 -17.52
C ALA A 58 -4.98 -2.09 -17.64
N ASP A 59 -5.48 -1.47 -16.58
CA ASP A 59 -5.66 -0.03 -16.56
C ASP A 59 -5.63 0.46 -15.12
N GLU A 60 -5.69 1.78 -14.99
CA GLU A 60 -5.61 2.42 -13.68
C GLU A 60 -6.79 2.07 -12.79
N ALA A 61 -7.97 1.95 -13.38
CA ALA A 61 -9.16 1.62 -12.60
C ALA A 61 -9.06 0.22 -12.00
N ALA A 62 -8.50 -0.72 -12.76
CA ALA A 62 -8.33 -2.09 -12.26
C ALA A 62 -7.34 -2.10 -11.10
N ALA A 63 -6.27 -1.33 -11.21
CA ALA A 63 -5.30 -1.23 -10.12
C ALA A 63 -5.94 -0.63 -8.88
N ALA A 64 -6.73 0.44 -9.04
CA ALA A 64 -7.39 1.08 -7.91
C ALA A 64 -8.37 0.13 -7.23
N LYS A 65 -9.07 -0.67 -8.01
CA LYS A 65 -10.02 -1.63 -7.47
C LYS A 65 -9.30 -2.67 -6.62
N GLU A 66 -8.16 -3.14 -7.10
CA GLU A 66 -7.38 -4.12 -6.35
C GLU A 66 -6.83 -3.52 -5.06
N VAL A 67 -6.36 -2.28 -5.11
CA VAL A 67 -5.87 -1.59 -3.91
C VAL A 67 -6.97 -1.54 -2.85
N ALA A 68 -8.18 -1.13 -3.26
CA ALA A 68 -9.30 -1.03 -2.33
C ALA A 68 -9.65 -2.40 -1.74
N LYS A 69 -9.61 -3.44 -2.58
CA LYS A 69 -9.92 -4.79 -2.15
C LYS A 69 -8.93 -5.28 -1.11
N LEU A 70 -7.64 -5.05 -1.35
CA LEU A 70 -6.61 -5.50 -0.43
C LEU A 70 -6.69 -4.74 0.90
N ILE A 71 -6.97 -3.45 0.84
CA ILE A 71 -7.12 -2.66 2.06
C ILE A 71 -8.27 -3.21 2.89
N ALA A 72 -9.40 -3.53 2.24
CA ALA A 72 -10.55 -4.09 2.95
C ALA A 72 -10.18 -5.43 3.60
N GLU A 73 -9.42 -6.26 2.89
CA GLU A 73 -9.00 -7.55 3.43
C GLU A 73 -8.09 -7.38 4.64
N LYS A 74 -7.12 -6.46 4.53
CA LYS A 74 -6.18 -6.26 5.62
C LYS A 74 -6.85 -5.68 6.85
N THR A 75 -7.73 -4.71 6.68
CA THR A 75 -8.44 -4.15 7.83
C THR A 75 -9.36 -5.19 8.44
N GLY A 76 -9.93 -6.08 7.62
CA GLY A 76 -10.74 -7.19 8.14
C GLY A 76 -9.93 -8.19 8.94
N GLU A 77 -8.62 -8.26 8.68
CA GLU A 77 -7.73 -9.15 9.43
C GLU A 77 -7.20 -8.53 10.72
N GLY A 78 -7.45 -7.24 10.92
CA GLY A 78 -7.00 -6.58 12.12
C GLY A 78 -5.91 -5.54 11.93
N TYR A 79 -5.49 -5.31 10.68
CA TYR A 79 -4.55 -4.25 10.40
C TYR A 79 -5.21 -2.89 10.59
N VAL A 80 -4.45 -1.94 11.12
CA VAL A 80 -4.94 -0.60 11.40
C VAL A 80 -4.08 0.40 10.64
N GLU A 81 -4.74 1.32 9.95
CA GLU A 81 -4.01 2.32 9.19
C GLU A 81 -3.31 3.29 10.12
N ARG A 82 -2.04 3.56 9.83
CA ARG A 82 -1.20 4.44 10.64
C ARG A 82 -0.48 5.41 9.73
N PRO A 83 -0.02 6.55 10.26
CA PRO A 83 0.86 7.42 9.49
C PRO A 83 2.14 6.68 9.15
N ARG A 84 2.70 6.96 7.98
CA ARG A 84 3.99 6.38 7.63
C ARG A 84 5.06 6.91 8.59
N PRO A 85 5.90 6.00 9.06
CA PRO A 85 7.00 6.44 9.92
C PRO A 85 7.99 7.28 9.15
#